data_a759dfc92f7fb8c5af86cb868c840b08
#
_entry.id   a759dfc92f7fb8c5af86cb868c840b08
#
_cell.length_a   1.000
_cell.length_b   1.000
_cell.length_c   1.000
_cell.angle_alpha   90.00
_cell.angle_beta   90.00
_cell.angle_gamma   90.00
#
_symmetry.space_group_name_H-M   'P 1'
#
loop_
_entity.id
_entity.type
_entity.pdbx_description
1 polymer ?
#
loop_
_entity_poly.entity_id
_entity_poly.type
_entity_poly.pdbx_seq_one_letter_code
_entity_poly.pdbx_strand_id
1 'polypeptide(L)'
;MSAKQTIDQLAINTIRTLSIDAINAANSGHPGLPMGAAPMAYALWSEHMNHNPANSKWFNRDRFVLSAGHGSMLLYSLLHLFGYNVTLDDLKQFRQLGSKTPGHPEFGHTDGVEATTGPLGQGIAMAVGMAMAEAHLAAKFNREGFPVVDHYTYALVGDGCLQEGISYEAMSMAGHMKLGKLIVLYDSNDISLDGELKLSFSENVRLRAESANWQYLRVEDGNDPAAVSAAIAEAKANLDQPTIIEVRTIIGYGSKNA
;
A
#
# COMPACT_ATOMS: atom_id res chain seq x y z
N MET A 1 5.41 -33.50 12.77
CA MET A 1 4.05 -32.99 12.51
C MET A 1 4.20 -31.53 12.15
N SER A 2 3.80 -31.12 10.95
CA SER A 2 3.80 -29.70 10.58
C SER A 2 2.82 -28.97 11.51
N ALA A 3 3.26 -27.89 12.16
CA ALA A 3 2.37 -27.03 12.94
C ALA A 3 1.24 -26.55 12.03
N LYS A 4 -0.01 -26.59 12.53
CA LYS A 4 -1.17 -26.12 11.78
C LYS A 4 -0.98 -24.61 11.55
N GLN A 5 -0.91 -24.21 10.28
CA GLN A 5 -0.75 -22.81 9.88
C GLN A 5 -1.95 -22.00 10.37
N THR A 6 -1.73 -20.77 10.88
CA THR A 6 -2.82 -19.85 11.23
C THR A 6 -3.54 -19.38 9.97
N ILE A 7 -4.75 -18.83 10.11
CA ILE A 7 -5.49 -18.26 8.98
C ILE A 7 -4.72 -17.08 8.36
N ASP A 8 -4.08 -16.25 9.19
CA ASP A 8 -3.29 -15.11 8.72
C ASP A 8 -2.09 -15.58 7.89
N GLN A 9 -1.36 -16.58 8.39
CA GLN A 9 -0.23 -17.14 7.66
C GLN A 9 -0.68 -17.80 6.35
N LEU A 10 -1.85 -18.43 6.33
CA LEU A 10 -2.43 -18.99 5.12
C LEU A 10 -2.78 -17.91 4.12
N ALA A 11 -3.45 -16.83 4.55
CA ALA A 11 -3.82 -15.70 3.71
C ALA A 11 -2.58 -15.00 3.13
N ILE A 12 -1.58 -14.70 3.98
CA ILE A 12 -0.31 -14.09 3.55
C ILE A 12 0.39 -14.95 2.49
N ASN A 13 0.49 -16.26 2.74
CA ASN A 13 1.11 -17.17 1.77
C ASN A 13 0.28 -17.31 0.49
N THR A 14 -1.05 -17.21 0.57
CA THR A 14 -1.92 -17.18 -0.60
C THR A 14 -1.68 -15.92 -1.45
N ILE A 15 -1.53 -14.74 -0.84
CA ILE A 15 -1.15 -13.52 -1.55
C ILE A 15 0.18 -13.71 -2.31
N ARG A 16 1.18 -14.28 -1.64
CA ARG A 16 2.49 -14.57 -2.24
C ARG A 16 2.38 -15.51 -3.42
N THR A 17 1.70 -16.64 -3.23
CA THR A 17 1.60 -17.70 -4.28
C THR A 17 0.76 -17.24 -5.45
N LEU A 18 -0.39 -16.59 -5.26
CA LEU A 18 -1.17 -16.01 -6.35
C LEU A 18 -0.34 -15.02 -7.19
N SER A 19 0.48 -14.21 -6.52
CA SER A 19 1.34 -13.25 -7.21
C SER A 19 2.40 -13.95 -8.05
N ILE A 20 3.08 -14.96 -7.50
CA ILE A 20 4.12 -15.73 -8.21
C ILE A 20 3.50 -16.48 -9.39
N ASP A 21 2.39 -17.17 -9.18
CA ASP A 21 1.76 -18.00 -10.22
C ASP A 21 1.31 -17.16 -11.41
N ALA A 22 0.67 -16.01 -11.15
CA ALA A 22 0.23 -15.11 -12.21
C ALA A 22 1.40 -14.48 -12.98
N ILE A 23 2.47 -14.06 -12.28
CA ILE A 23 3.67 -13.49 -12.88
C ILE A 23 4.41 -14.54 -13.73
N ASN A 24 4.54 -15.78 -13.22
CA ASN A 24 5.15 -16.87 -13.96
C ASN A 24 4.34 -17.23 -15.20
N ALA A 25 3.00 -17.32 -15.09
CA ALA A 25 2.13 -17.59 -16.23
C ALA A 25 2.23 -16.51 -17.32
N ALA A 26 2.33 -15.25 -16.91
CA ALA A 26 2.55 -14.12 -17.83
C ALA A 26 3.98 -14.04 -18.39
N ASN A 27 4.93 -14.74 -17.79
CA ASN A 27 6.39 -14.61 -18.04
C ASN A 27 6.83 -13.14 -18.01
N SER A 28 6.20 -12.33 -17.18
CA SER A 28 6.43 -10.87 -17.07
C SER A 28 5.81 -10.35 -15.78
N GLY A 29 6.54 -9.52 -15.04
CA GLY A 29 6.06 -8.89 -13.82
C GLY A 29 7.16 -8.75 -12.77
N HIS A 30 6.75 -8.29 -11.57
CA HIS A 30 7.66 -7.97 -10.48
C HIS A 30 7.22 -8.75 -9.22
N PRO A 31 7.82 -9.91 -8.93
CA PRO A 31 7.39 -10.74 -7.79
C PRO A 31 7.93 -10.24 -6.44
N GLY A 32 9.03 -9.48 -6.44
CA GLY A 32 9.79 -9.15 -5.23
C GLY A 32 8.97 -8.42 -4.18
N LEU A 33 8.32 -7.30 -4.56
CA LEU A 33 7.49 -6.51 -3.65
C LEU A 33 6.24 -7.30 -3.18
N PRO A 34 5.44 -7.95 -4.04
CA PRO A 34 4.32 -8.77 -3.59
C PRO A 34 4.68 -9.82 -2.54
N MET A 35 5.86 -10.42 -2.66
CA MET A 35 6.33 -11.44 -1.71
C MET A 35 6.77 -10.81 -0.38
N GLY A 36 7.52 -9.73 -0.41
CA GLY A 36 8.03 -9.04 0.79
C GLY A 36 6.95 -8.30 1.55
N ALA A 37 6.11 -7.57 0.84
CA ALA A 37 5.09 -6.69 1.42
C ALA A 37 3.75 -7.38 1.76
N ALA A 38 3.58 -8.67 1.43
CA ALA A 38 2.33 -9.39 1.68
C ALA A 38 1.84 -9.29 3.13
N PRO A 39 2.67 -9.46 4.19
CA PRO A 39 2.18 -9.40 5.56
C PRO A 39 1.70 -8.00 5.96
N MET A 40 2.42 -6.92 5.55
CA MET A 40 2.00 -5.56 5.88
C MET A 40 0.70 -5.17 5.17
N ALA A 41 0.55 -5.58 3.91
CA ALA A 41 -0.67 -5.32 3.17
C ALA A 41 -1.85 -6.11 3.74
N TYR A 42 -1.63 -7.37 4.13
CA TYR A 42 -2.64 -8.18 4.80
C TYR A 42 -3.09 -7.56 6.12
N ALA A 43 -2.17 -7.15 7.00
CA ALA A 43 -2.50 -6.51 8.28
C ALA A 43 -3.35 -5.25 8.09
N LEU A 44 -2.99 -4.40 7.11
CA LEU A 44 -3.79 -3.22 6.79
C LEU A 44 -5.22 -3.60 6.35
N TRP A 45 -5.34 -4.49 5.37
CA TRP A 45 -6.64 -4.79 4.74
C TRP A 45 -7.57 -5.59 5.65
N SER A 46 -7.02 -6.50 6.49
CA SER A 46 -7.83 -7.35 7.37
C SER A 46 -8.29 -6.66 8.65
N GLU A 47 -7.52 -5.72 9.19
CA GLU A 47 -7.75 -5.19 10.53
C GLU A 47 -8.07 -3.69 10.58
N HIS A 48 -7.61 -2.91 9.62
CA HIS A 48 -7.64 -1.45 9.73
C HIS A 48 -8.45 -0.74 8.65
N MET A 49 -8.57 -1.34 7.47
CA MET A 49 -9.17 -0.69 6.32
C MET A 49 -10.69 -0.89 6.28
N ASN A 50 -11.43 0.21 6.26
CA ASN A 50 -12.88 0.18 6.07
C ASN A 50 -13.20 0.16 4.57
N HIS A 51 -13.64 -0.99 4.08
CA HIS A 51 -14.00 -1.16 2.68
C HIS A 51 -15.25 -2.04 2.53
N ASN A 52 -15.91 -1.94 1.37
CA ASN A 52 -17.08 -2.77 1.08
C ASN A 52 -16.99 -3.30 -0.36
N PRO A 53 -16.59 -4.55 -0.56
CA PRO A 53 -16.43 -5.13 -1.90
C PRO A 53 -17.77 -5.23 -2.66
N ALA A 54 -18.91 -5.36 -1.96
CA ALA A 54 -20.23 -5.34 -2.58
C ALA A 54 -20.65 -3.93 -3.07
N ASN A 55 -20.00 -2.89 -2.56
CA ASN A 55 -20.17 -1.50 -2.98
C ASN A 55 -18.80 -0.82 -3.02
N SER A 56 -17.97 -1.21 -3.97
CA SER A 56 -16.61 -0.70 -4.14
C SER A 56 -16.52 0.82 -4.36
N LYS A 57 -17.64 1.46 -4.66
CA LYS A 57 -17.77 2.91 -4.83
C LYS A 57 -18.39 3.63 -3.64
N TRP A 58 -18.56 2.94 -2.51
CA TRP A 58 -19.03 3.59 -1.29
C TRP A 58 -18.19 4.83 -0.97
N PHE A 59 -18.84 6.00 -0.85
CA PHE A 59 -18.11 7.27 -0.82
C PHE A 59 -17.21 7.44 0.41
N ASN A 60 -17.58 6.89 1.57
CA ASN A 60 -16.82 6.97 2.81
C ASN A 60 -15.92 5.74 3.07
N ARG A 61 -15.60 4.95 2.02
CA ARG A 61 -14.59 3.88 2.13
C ARG A 61 -13.20 4.47 2.30
N ASP A 62 -12.33 3.76 2.97
CA ASP A 62 -10.90 4.08 2.98
C ASP A 62 -10.31 3.93 1.57
N ARG A 63 -9.26 4.66 1.29
CA ARG A 63 -8.53 4.63 0.01
C ARG A 63 -7.22 3.90 0.18
N PHE A 64 -6.96 2.95 -0.69
CA PHE A 64 -5.66 2.30 -0.77
C PHE A 64 -4.99 2.59 -2.10
N VAL A 65 -3.81 3.20 -2.07
CA VAL A 65 -3.01 3.54 -3.24
C VAL A 65 -1.72 2.72 -3.23
N LEU A 66 -1.57 1.82 -4.18
CA LEU A 66 -0.30 1.15 -4.41
C LEU A 66 0.60 2.08 -5.24
N SER A 67 1.39 2.94 -4.57
CA SER A 67 2.32 3.86 -5.23
C SER A 67 3.46 3.13 -5.94
N ALA A 68 3.93 2.03 -5.37
CA ALA A 68 4.82 1.09 -6.02
C ALA A 68 4.05 0.20 -7.02
N GLY A 69 3.48 0.82 -8.06
CA GLY A 69 2.52 0.19 -8.98
C GLY A 69 3.04 -1.03 -9.74
N HIS A 70 4.36 -1.19 -9.84
CA HIS A 70 4.97 -2.39 -10.39
C HIS A 70 4.61 -3.67 -9.60
N GLY A 71 4.31 -3.54 -8.29
CA GLY A 71 3.82 -4.63 -7.44
C GLY A 71 2.33 -4.93 -7.61
N SER A 72 1.74 -4.67 -8.76
CA SER A 72 0.30 -4.75 -9.04
C SER A 72 -0.36 -6.06 -8.61
N MET A 73 0.36 -7.20 -8.72
CA MET A 73 -0.17 -8.50 -8.28
C MET A 73 -0.44 -8.57 -6.78
N LEU A 74 0.26 -7.78 -5.93
CA LEU A 74 -0.11 -7.64 -4.52
C LEU A 74 -1.54 -7.10 -4.40
N LEU A 75 -1.84 -6.00 -5.10
CA LEU A 75 -3.16 -5.38 -5.06
C LEU A 75 -4.25 -6.30 -5.64
N TYR A 76 -3.99 -6.94 -6.77
CA TYR A 76 -4.98 -7.84 -7.38
C TYR A 76 -5.26 -9.08 -6.53
N SER A 77 -4.24 -9.64 -5.87
CA SER A 77 -4.42 -10.74 -4.92
C SER A 77 -5.24 -10.31 -3.69
N LEU A 78 -5.02 -9.11 -3.18
CA LEU A 78 -5.83 -8.54 -2.09
C LEU A 78 -7.28 -8.34 -2.55
N LEU A 79 -7.50 -7.69 -3.71
CA LEU A 79 -8.86 -7.48 -4.23
C LEU A 79 -9.61 -8.79 -4.41
N HIS A 80 -8.95 -9.83 -4.92
CA HIS A 80 -9.52 -11.17 -5.04
C HIS A 80 -9.91 -11.76 -3.67
N LEU A 81 -8.98 -11.79 -2.72
CA LEU A 81 -9.20 -12.40 -1.41
C LEU A 81 -10.22 -11.66 -0.56
N PHE A 82 -10.30 -10.34 -0.69
CA PHE A 82 -11.27 -9.52 0.03
C PHE A 82 -12.62 -9.36 -0.69
N GLY A 83 -12.86 -10.10 -1.78
CA GLY A 83 -14.17 -10.27 -2.38
C GLY A 83 -14.60 -9.20 -3.37
N TYR A 84 -13.67 -8.42 -3.91
CA TYR A 84 -13.95 -7.52 -5.04
C TYR A 84 -14.18 -8.31 -6.33
N ASN A 85 -14.66 -7.64 -7.37
CA ASN A 85 -14.94 -8.27 -8.67
C ASN A 85 -13.64 -8.55 -9.47
N VAL A 86 -12.73 -9.27 -8.83
CA VAL A 86 -11.49 -9.80 -9.38
C VAL A 86 -11.45 -11.30 -9.12
N THR A 87 -11.71 -12.11 -10.13
CA THR A 87 -11.80 -13.57 -10.01
C THR A 87 -10.42 -14.22 -10.15
N LEU A 88 -10.32 -15.49 -9.75
CA LEU A 88 -9.10 -16.27 -9.98
C LEU A 88 -8.74 -16.36 -11.49
N ASP A 89 -9.75 -16.42 -12.36
CA ASP A 89 -9.51 -16.45 -13.81
C ASP A 89 -9.01 -15.08 -14.32
N ASP A 90 -9.44 -13.97 -13.71
CA ASP A 90 -8.87 -12.66 -14.01
C ASP A 90 -7.38 -12.60 -13.60
N LEU A 91 -6.99 -13.19 -12.45
CA LEU A 91 -5.58 -13.28 -12.03
C LEU A 91 -4.72 -14.11 -13.00
N LYS A 92 -5.26 -15.22 -13.53
CA LYS A 92 -4.59 -16.03 -14.56
C LYS A 92 -4.35 -15.27 -15.88
N GLN A 93 -5.09 -14.20 -16.11
CA GLN A 93 -4.97 -13.35 -17.30
C GLN A 93 -4.08 -12.12 -17.04
N PHE A 94 -3.26 -12.13 -15.98
CA PHE A 94 -2.36 -11.04 -15.65
C PHE A 94 -1.52 -10.62 -16.87
N ARG A 95 -1.50 -9.31 -17.15
CA ARG A 95 -0.78 -8.70 -18.29
C ARG A 95 -1.22 -9.16 -19.68
N GLN A 96 -2.35 -9.87 -19.81
CA GLN A 96 -2.88 -10.21 -21.12
C GLN A 96 -3.70 -9.04 -21.67
N LEU A 97 -3.71 -8.88 -23.00
CA LEU A 97 -4.46 -7.82 -23.66
C LEU A 97 -5.95 -7.91 -23.32
N GLY A 98 -6.53 -6.82 -22.84
CA GLY A 98 -7.94 -6.75 -22.48
C GLY A 98 -8.31 -7.39 -21.14
N SER A 99 -7.32 -7.89 -20.37
CA SER A 99 -7.59 -8.46 -19.04
C SER A 99 -7.92 -7.37 -18.01
N LYS A 100 -8.63 -7.74 -16.94
CA LYS A 100 -8.88 -6.86 -15.79
C LYS A 100 -7.64 -6.62 -14.90
N THR A 101 -6.55 -7.33 -15.16
CA THR A 101 -5.33 -7.29 -14.33
C THR A 101 -4.13 -6.84 -15.16
N PRO A 102 -4.10 -5.56 -15.59
CA PRO A 102 -2.98 -5.01 -16.35
C PRO A 102 -1.68 -5.00 -15.54
N GLY A 103 -0.55 -4.75 -16.20
CA GLY A 103 0.78 -4.78 -15.58
C GLY A 103 0.98 -3.77 -14.43
N HIS A 104 0.21 -2.70 -14.42
CA HIS A 104 0.14 -1.69 -13.36
C HIS A 104 -1.32 -1.38 -13.06
N PRO A 105 -1.67 -0.96 -11.83
CA PRO A 105 -3.05 -0.64 -11.48
C PRO A 105 -3.60 0.52 -12.33
N GLU A 106 -4.83 0.36 -12.82
CA GLU A 106 -5.52 1.39 -13.60
C GLU A 106 -6.88 1.71 -12.98
N PHE A 107 -7.06 2.98 -12.59
CA PHE A 107 -8.33 3.47 -12.05
C PHE A 107 -9.46 3.35 -13.08
N GLY A 108 -10.59 2.80 -12.66
CA GLY A 108 -11.75 2.61 -13.50
C GLY A 108 -11.69 1.38 -14.41
N HIS A 109 -10.55 0.70 -14.49
CA HIS A 109 -10.37 -0.54 -15.25
C HIS A 109 -10.57 -1.79 -14.36
N THR A 110 -9.90 -1.83 -13.22
CA THR A 110 -10.05 -2.90 -12.23
C THR A 110 -10.90 -2.41 -11.05
N ASP A 111 -11.91 -3.19 -10.67
CA ASP A 111 -12.75 -2.86 -9.52
C ASP A 111 -11.94 -2.80 -8.22
N GLY A 112 -12.14 -1.73 -7.44
CA GLY A 112 -11.39 -1.50 -6.19
C GLY A 112 -10.04 -0.79 -6.35
N VAL A 113 -9.56 -0.53 -7.57
CA VAL A 113 -8.36 0.29 -7.79
C VAL A 113 -8.69 1.77 -7.66
N GLU A 114 -8.00 2.46 -6.76
CA GLU A 114 -8.25 3.88 -6.42
C GLU A 114 -7.43 4.86 -7.24
N ALA A 115 -6.29 4.44 -7.79
CA ALA A 115 -5.41 5.30 -8.57
C ALA A 115 -4.67 4.51 -9.65
N THR A 116 -4.46 5.14 -10.81
CA THR A 116 -3.56 4.63 -11.84
C THR A 116 -2.13 4.93 -11.41
N THR A 117 -1.33 3.89 -11.25
CA THR A 117 0.07 3.99 -10.82
C THR A 117 0.98 3.18 -11.74
N GLY A 118 2.28 3.33 -11.56
CA GLY A 118 3.33 2.74 -12.39
C GLY A 118 4.53 3.66 -12.41
N PRO A 119 4.41 4.92 -12.87
CA PRO A 119 5.45 5.91 -12.63
C PRO A 119 5.61 6.16 -11.13
N LEU A 120 6.82 5.89 -10.60
CA LEU A 120 7.10 5.99 -9.17
C LEU A 120 6.89 7.43 -8.66
N GLY A 121 6.51 7.57 -7.40
CA GLY A 121 6.20 8.87 -6.78
C GLY A 121 4.81 9.42 -7.07
N GLN A 122 4.17 9.04 -8.17
CA GLN A 122 2.84 9.57 -8.51
C GLN A 122 1.76 9.12 -7.52
N GLY A 123 1.82 7.87 -7.07
CA GLY A 123 0.80 7.31 -6.17
C GLY A 123 0.77 8.01 -4.80
N ILE A 124 1.93 8.31 -4.21
CA ILE A 124 1.96 9.05 -2.94
C ILE A 124 1.40 10.47 -3.11
N ALA A 125 1.68 11.13 -4.23
CA ALA A 125 1.12 12.45 -4.50
C ALA A 125 -0.41 12.39 -4.68
N MET A 126 -0.94 11.36 -5.36
CA MET A 126 -2.39 11.14 -5.45
C MET A 126 -3.02 10.85 -4.09
N ALA A 127 -2.35 10.07 -3.23
CA ALA A 127 -2.82 9.80 -1.87
C ALA A 127 -2.90 11.07 -1.02
N VAL A 128 -1.93 11.97 -1.15
CA VAL A 128 -1.99 13.31 -0.52
C VAL A 128 -3.22 14.08 -1.01
N GLY A 129 -3.48 14.08 -2.32
CA GLY A 129 -4.67 14.72 -2.90
C GLY A 129 -5.98 14.12 -2.37
N MET A 130 -6.05 12.80 -2.18
CA MET A 130 -7.22 12.12 -1.60
C MET A 130 -7.44 12.50 -0.14
N ALA A 131 -6.36 12.57 0.66
CA ALA A 131 -6.44 13.01 2.05
C ALA A 131 -6.84 14.49 2.18
N MET A 132 -6.36 15.35 1.28
CA MET A 132 -6.81 16.74 1.18
C MET A 132 -8.31 16.82 0.88
N ALA A 133 -8.80 16.00 -0.04
CA ALA A 133 -10.21 15.95 -0.40
C ALA A 133 -11.06 15.49 0.79
N GLU A 134 -10.61 14.46 1.53
CA GLU A 134 -11.28 14.03 2.75
C GLU A 134 -11.39 15.17 3.76
N ALA A 135 -10.28 15.82 4.10
CA ALA A 135 -10.23 16.91 5.07
C ALA A 135 -11.14 18.08 4.66
N HIS A 136 -11.14 18.44 3.37
CA HIS A 136 -12.02 19.49 2.83
C HIS A 136 -13.51 19.10 2.95
N LEU A 137 -13.85 17.87 2.54
CA LEU A 137 -15.24 17.40 2.58
C LEU A 137 -15.73 17.22 4.02
N ALA A 138 -14.89 16.72 4.92
CA ALA A 138 -15.18 16.62 6.34
C ALA A 138 -15.49 17.99 6.94
N ALA A 139 -14.65 18.99 6.69
CA ALA A 139 -14.89 20.36 7.16
C ALA A 139 -16.19 20.97 6.61
N LYS A 140 -16.57 20.62 5.39
CA LYS A 140 -17.77 21.13 4.74
C LYS A 140 -19.05 20.44 5.21
N PHE A 141 -19.04 19.11 5.36
CA PHE A 141 -20.26 18.32 5.54
C PHE A 141 -20.45 17.74 6.93
N ASN A 142 -19.38 17.49 7.70
CA ASN A 142 -19.52 16.94 9.04
C ASN A 142 -20.16 17.95 10.00
N ARG A 143 -20.92 17.44 10.95
CA ARG A 143 -21.51 18.18 12.06
C ARG A 143 -21.25 17.43 13.36
N GLU A 144 -21.32 18.10 14.47
CA GLU A 144 -21.17 17.47 15.79
C GLU A 144 -22.13 16.29 15.94
N GLY A 145 -21.58 15.10 16.25
CA GLY A 145 -22.32 13.85 16.34
C GLY A 145 -22.71 13.20 14.99
N PHE A 146 -22.38 13.83 13.86
CA PHE A 146 -22.72 13.33 12.51
C PHE A 146 -21.53 13.39 11.57
N PRO A 147 -20.54 12.47 11.69
CA PRO A 147 -19.42 12.37 10.77
C PRO A 147 -19.89 11.71 9.46
N VAL A 148 -20.07 12.51 8.40
CA VAL A 148 -20.49 12.03 7.08
C VAL A 148 -19.28 11.58 6.26
N VAL A 149 -18.15 12.28 6.41
CA VAL A 149 -16.87 11.97 5.72
C VAL A 149 -15.82 11.72 6.79
N ASP A 150 -15.33 10.48 6.85
CA ASP A 150 -14.42 10.04 7.92
C ASP A 150 -13.59 8.84 7.46
N HIS A 151 -12.95 8.95 6.30
CA HIS A 151 -12.15 7.87 5.76
C HIS A 151 -10.65 8.17 5.82
N TYR A 152 -9.86 7.13 5.95
CA TYR A 152 -8.41 7.19 5.83
C TYR A 152 -7.97 7.04 4.38
N THR A 153 -6.76 7.53 4.10
CA THR A 153 -6.03 7.24 2.87
C THR A 153 -4.73 6.53 3.23
N TYR A 154 -4.54 5.34 2.68
CA TYR A 154 -3.35 4.54 2.84
C TYR A 154 -2.58 4.50 1.53
N ALA A 155 -1.26 4.62 1.57
CA ALA A 155 -0.39 4.41 0.42
C ALA A 155 0.70 3.40 0.75
N LEU A 156 1.03 2.53 -0.20
CA LEU A 156 2.20 1.66 -0.10
C LEU A 156 3.26 2.15 -1.10
N VAL A 157 4.42 2.52 -0.57
CA VAL A 157 5.56 3.06 -1.32
C VAL A 157 6.78 2.15 -1.16
N GLY A 158 7.67 2.17 -2.13
CA GLY A 158 9.01 1.63 -2.02
C GLY A 158 10.06 2.74 -2.06
N ASP A 159 11.33 2.37 -1.94
CA ASP A 159 12.47 3.29 -2.00
C ASP A 159 12.43 4.19 -3.23
N GLY A 160 12.19 3.61 -4.41
CA GLY A 160 12.10 4.35 -5.66
C GLY A 160 10.98 5.40 -5.70
N CYS A 161 9.86 5.17 -5.00
CA CYS A 161 8.82 6.20 -4.87
C CYS A 161 9.33 7.42 -4.08
N LEU A 162 10.12 7.17 -3.02
CA LEU A 162 10.66 8.23 -2.17
C LEU A 162 11.83 9.00 -2.82
N GLN A 163 12.45 8.46 -3.86
CA GLN A 163 13.50 9.14 -4.62
C GLN A 163 12.97 10.16 -5.61
N GLU A 164 11.69 10.07 -5.98
CA GLU A 164 11.06 10.99 -6.93
C GLU A 164 10.81 12.38 -6.31
N GLY A 165 11.10 13.44 -7.08
CA GLY A 165 10.94 14.84 -6.61
C GLY A 165 9.52 15.16 -6.18
N ILE A 166 8.50 14.65 -6.88
CA ILE A 166 7.09 14.86 -6.54
C ILE A 166 6.74 14.33 -5.13
N SER A 167 7.44 13.30 -4.65
CA SER A 167 7.22 12.77 -3.30
C SER A 167 7.64 13.78 -2.22
N TYR A 168 8.72 14.52 -2.44
CA TYR A 168 9.15 15.58 -1.52
C TYR A 168 8.12 16.71 -1.44
N GLU A 169 7.66 17.16 -2.59
CA GLU A 169 6.68 18.25 -2.68
C GLU A 169 5.36 17.85 -2.03
N ALA A 170 4.87 16.64 -2.33
CA ALA A 170 3.65 16.11 -1.77
C ALA A 170 3.74 15.89 -0.25
N MET A 171 4.86 15.31 0.24
CA MET A 171 5.08 15.12 1.68
C MET A 171 5.15 16.45 2.43
N SER A 172 5.87 17.44 1.89
CA SER A 172 5.96 18.79 2.48
C SER A 172 4.58 19.43 2.62
N MET A 173 3.75 19.32 1.59
CA MET A 173 2.39 19.85 1.61
C MET A 173 1.49 19.10 2.61
N ALA A 174 1.57 17.77 2.65
CA ALA A 174 0.76 16.95 3.56
C ALA A 174 1.04 17.27 5.04
N GLY A 175 2.32 17.41 5.41
CA GLY A 175 2.71 17.78 6.77
C GLY A 175 2.31 19.21 7.12
N HIS A 176 2.47 20.16 6.19
CA HIS A 176 2.00 21.54 6.39
C HIS A 176 0.48 21.60 6.64
N MET A 177 -0.30 20.81 5.90
CA MET A 177 -1.75 20.74 6.03
C MET A 177 -2.24 19.84 7.17
N LYS A 178 -1.31 19.18 7.88
CA LYS A 178 -1.64 18.28 9.01
C LYS A 178 -2.65 17.18 8.63
N LEU A 179 -2.40 16.50 7.52
CA LEU A 179 -3.31 15.47 7.00
C LEU A 179 -3.21 14.16 7.82
N GLY A 180 -3.71 14.16 9.06
CA GLY A 180 -3.57 13.06 10.01
C GLY A 180 -4.25 11.74 9.62
N LYS A 181 -5.15 11.75 8.62
CA LYS A 181 -5.75 10.54 8.06
C LYS A 181 -5.00 9.98 6.85
N LEU A 182 -3.79 10.48 6.57
CA LEU A 182 -2.87 9.93 5.57
C LEU A 182 -1.83 9.06 6.27
N ILE A 183 -1.82 7.78 5.95
CA ILE A 183 -0.87 6.80 6.49
C ILE A 183 -0.14 6.14 5.32
N VAL A 184 1.19 6.25 5.31
CA VAL A 184 2.05 5.68 4.27
C VAL A 184 2.81 4.49 4.85
N LEU A 185 2.64 3.32 4.25
CA LEU A 185 3.45 2.14 4.51
C LEU A 185 4.65 2.17 3.56
N TYR A 186 5.84 2.20 4.10
CA TYR A 186 7.08 2.22 3.33
C TYR A 186 7.75 0.85 3.37
N ASP A 187 7.78 0.17 2.22
CA ASP A 187 8.49 -1.07 1.99
C ASP A 187 10.00 -0.79 1.87
N SER A 188 10.69 -0.91 3.01
CA SER A 188 12.12 -0.63 3.15
C SER A 188 12.91 -1.94 3.05
N ASN A 189 13.33 -2.29 1.83
CA ASN A 189 13.92 -3.59 1.52
C ASN A 189 15.37 -3.54 1.02
N ASP A 190 16.00 -2.36 1.04
CA ASP A 190 17.39 -2.11 0.62
C ASP A 190 17.69 -2.38 -0.86
N ILE A 191 16.67 -2.56 -1.70
CA ILE A 191 16.82 -2.80 -3.14
C ILE A 191 16.11 -1.73 -3.94
N SER A 192 16.77 -1.21 -4.96
CA SER A 192 16.18 -0.32 -5.95
C SER A 192 16.60 -0.76 -7.35
N LEU A 193 15.63 -0.94 -8.27
CA LEU A 193 15.90 -1.53 -9.59
C LEU A 193 16.58 -2.90 -9.44
N ASP A 194 17.75 -3.07 -10.04
CA ASP A 194 18.50 -4.33 -10.07
C ASP A 194 19.68 -4.35 -9.06
N GLY A 195 19.73 -3.43 -8.11
CA GLY A 195 20.88 -3.27 -7.24
C GLY A 195 20.57 -2.85 -5.82
N GLU A 196 21.61 -2.82 -5.00
CA GLU A 196 21.51 -2.34 -3.63
C GLU A 196 21.13 -0.85 -3.59
N LEU A 197 20.21 -0.49 -2.73
CA LEU A 197 19.72 0.87 -2.56
C LEU A 197 20.85 1.89 -2.35
N LYS A 198 21.90 1.51 -1.61
CA LYS A 198 23.04 2.38 -1.30
C LYS A 198 23.80 2.88 -2.54
N LEU A 199 23.60 2.29 -3.72
CA LEU A 199 24.22 2.75 -4.96
C LEU A 199 23.62 4.06 -5.48
N SER A 200 22.37 4.37 -5.10
CA SER A 200 21.64 5.55 -5.60
C SER A 200 20.96 6.38 -4.51
N PHE A 201 20.85 5.86 -3.28
CA PHE A 201 20.08 6.48 -2.22
C PHE A 201 20.77 6.32 -0.86
N SER A 202 21.01 7.42 -0.18
CA SER A 202 21.68 7.45 1.14
C SER A 202 20.99 8.37 2.14
N GLU A 203 19.74 8.75 1.84
CA GLU A 203 18.98 9.64 2.71
C GLU A 203 18.51 8.93 3.98
N ASN A 204 18.33 9.72 5.02
CA ASN A 204 17.62 9.30 6.22
C ASN A 204 16.14 9.65 6.08
N VAL A 205 15.32 8.66 5.71
CA VAL A 205 13.88 8.84 5.50
C VAL A 205 13.18 9.35 6.76
N ARG A 206 13.61 8.91 7.95
CA ARG A 206 13.09 9.41 9.22
C ARG A 206 13.28 10.92 9.34
N LEU A 207 14.51 11.41 9.18
CA LEU A 207 14.80 12.84 9.30
C LEU A 207 14.04 13.66 8.24
N ARG A 208 13.88 13.12 7.04
CA ARG A 208 13.07 13.74 5.99
C ARG A 208 11.62 13.87 6.42
N ALA A 209 11.02 12.79 6.90
CA ALA A 209 9.64 12.77 7.36
C ALA A 209 9.43 13.76 8.53
N GLU A 210 10.28 13.70 9.54
CA GLU A 210 10.24 14.60 10.71
C GLU A 210 10.39 16.07 10.29
N SER A 211 11.30 16.41 9.35
CA SER A 211 11.48 17.76 8.84
C SER A 211 10.28 18.29 8.06
N ALA A 212 9.48 17.40 7.48
CA ALA A 212 8.23 17.71 6.80
C ALA A 212 7.00 17.67 7.74
N ASN A 213 7.19 17.59 9.06
CA ASN A 213 6.13 17.48 10.06
C ASN A 213 5.27 16.20 9.94
N TRP A 214 5.89 15.09 9.57
CA TRP A 214 5.27 13.77 9.61
C TRP A 214 5.62 13.04 10.90
N GLN A 215 4.70 12.25 11.43
CA GLN A 215 5.02 11.19 12.36
C GLN A 215 5.79 10.09 11.62
N TYR A 216 6.89 9.63 12.22
CA TYR A 216 7.64 8.49 11.72
C TYR A 216 7.55 7.34 12.72
N LEU A 217 7.14 6.19 12.23
CA LEU A 217 7.13 4.92 12.96
C LEU A 217 8.00 3.90 12.22
N ARG A 218 8.49 2.88 12.94
CA ARG A 218 9.29 1.83 12.34
C ARG A 218 8.92 0.45 12.87
N VAL A 219 8.83 -0.51 11.94
CA VAL A 219 8.63 -1.94 12.19
C VAL A 219 9.87 -2.68 11.70
N GLU A 220 10.57 -3.36 12.61
CA GLU A 220 11.86 -4.01 12.30
C GLU A 220 11.70 -5.35 11.57
N ASP A 221 10.56 -6.01 11.70
CA ASP A 221 10.25 -7.26 10.98
C ASP A 221 8.92 -7.14 10.26
N GLY A 222 8.96 -6.91 8.97
CA GLY A 222 7.76 -6.83 8.11
C GLY A 222 7.03 -8.17 7.95
N ASN A 223 7.59 -9.28 8.43
CA ASN A 223 6.90 -10.57 8.47
C ASN A 223 6.08 -10.78 9.76
N ASP A 224 6.11 -9.82 10.69
CA ASP A 224 5.24 -9.79 11.86
C ASP A 224 4.01 -8.90 11.59
N PRO A 225 2.86 -9.47 11.16
CA PRO A 225 1.66 -8.69 10.89
C PRO A 225 1.09 -8.01 12.14
N ALA A 226 1.35 -8.56 13.34
CA ALA A 226 0.89 -7.93 14.59
C ALA A 226 1.68 -6.66 14.91
N ALA A 227 2.99 -6.64 14.66
CA ALA A 227 3.80 -5.43 14.81
C ALA A 227 3.38 -4.35 13.80
N VAL A 228 3.09 -4.73 12.55
CA VAL A 228 2.56 -3.79 11.54
C VAL A 228 1.21 -3.24 11.96
N SER A 229 0.29 -4.10 12.42
CA SER A 229 -1.04 -3.69 12.90
C SER A 229 -0.93 -2.72 14.08
N ALA A 230 -0.05 -2.98 15.04
CA ALA A 230 0.19 -2.06 16.16
C ALA A 230 0.69 -0.68 15.70
N ALA A 231 1.61 -0.63 14.74
CA ALA A 231 2.10 0.63 14.18
C ALA A 231 0.99 1.40 13.42
N ILE A 232 0.12 0.70 12.68
CA ILE A 232 -1.04 1.35 12.02
C ILE A 232 -2.01 1.89 13.08
N ALA A 233 -2.27 1.15 14.15
CA ALA A 233 -3.12 1.63 15.25
C ALA A 233 -2.54 2.89 15.93
N GLU A 234 -1.21 2.93 16.16
CA GLU A 234 -0.51 4.11 16.67
C GLU A 234 -0.62 5.29 15.69
N ALA A 235 -0.45 5.05 14.39
CA ALA A 235 -0.61 6.08 13.36
C ALA A 235 -2.04 6.67 13.37
N LYS A 236 -3.06 5.83 13.50
CA LYS A 236 -4.47 6.26 13.56
C LYS A 236 -4.81 7.07 14.81
N ALA A 237 -4.04 6.93 15.88
CA ALA A 237 -4.22 7.71 17.11
C ALA A 237 -3.70 9.16 16.97
N ASN A 238 -2.86 9.45 15.98
CA ASN A 238 -2.31 10.77 15.71
C ASN A 238 -3.04 11.43 14.52
N LEU A 239 -3.96 12.32 14.82
CA LEU A 239 -4.73 13.06 13.80
C LEU A 239 -4.13 14.42 13.43
N ASP A 240 -3.02 14.82 14.08
CA ASP A 240 -2.40 16.12 13.87
C ASP A 240 -1.31 16.12 12.81
N GLN A 241 -0.86 14.93 12.37
CA GLN A 241 0.22 14.76 11.42
C GLN A 241 -0.05 13.55 10.51
N PRO A 242 0.30 13.61 9.22
CA PRO A 242 0.41 12.39 8.42
C PRO A 242 1.48 11.47 8.98
N THR A 243 1.33 10.17 8.77
CA THR A 243 2.27 9.16 9.30
C THR A 243 2.92 8.39 8.17
N ILE A 244 4.24 8.19 8.26
CA ILE A 244 4.97 7.19 7.49
C ILE A 244 5.46 6.09 8.42
N ILE A 245 5.14 4.84 8.08
CA ILE A 245 5.58 3.65 8.79
C ILE A 245 6.63 2.95 7.92
N GLU A 246 7.90 3.05 8.30
CA GLU A 246 8.96 2.28 7.68
C GLU A 246 8.88 0.82 8.13
N VAL A 247 8.59 -0.07 7.21
CA VAL A 247 8.50 -1.50 7.46
C VAL A 247 9.69 -2.19 6.82
N ARG A 248 10.58 -2.77 7.63
CA ARG A 248 11.73 -3.52 7.12
C ARG A 248 11.27 -4.84 6.54
N THR A 249 11.50 -5.02 5.27
CA THR A 249 11.11 -6.23 4.55
C THR A 249 12.31 -6.88 3.85
N ILE A 250 12.07 -8.07 3.33
CA ILE A 250 13.01 -8.78 2.46
C ILE A 250 12.33 -8.94 1.12
N ILE A 251 12.89 -8.31 0.08
CA ILE A 251 12.37 -8.45 -1.28
C ILE A 251 12.38 -9.92 -1.71
N GLY A 252 11.27 -10.39 -2.27
CA GLY A 252 11.19 -11.80 -2.70
C GLY A 252 11.16 -12.82 -1.55
N TYR A 253 10.76 -12.41 -0.34
CA TYR A 253 10.73 -13.28 0.85
C TYR A 253 10.06 -14.63 0.58
N GLY A 254 10.76 -15.71 0.95
CA GLY A 254 10.33 -17.10 0.73
C GLY A 254 10.90 -17.74 -0.53
N SER A 255 11.56 -16.97 -1.41
CA SER A 255 12.38 -17.51 -2.48
C SER A 255 13.67 -18.10 -1.91
N LYS A 256 14.24 -19.12 -2.61
CA LYS A 256 15.52 -19.71 -2.20
C LYS A 256 16.71 -18.75 -2.31
N ASN A 257 16.54 -17.68 -3.08
CA ASN A 257 17.59 -16.71 -3.41
C ASN A 257 17.25 -15.28 -2.93
N ALA A 258 16.30 -15.16 -2.00
CA ALA A 258 15.94 -13.88 -1.40
C ALA A 258 16.86 -13.57 -0.22
#